data_9c014bea2cf547dd5fd3ef4991a50e73
#
_entry.id   9c014bea2cf547dd5fd3ef4991a50e73
#
_cell.length_a   1.000
_cell.length_b   1.000
_cell.length_c   1.000
_cell.angle_alpha   90.00
_cell.angle_beta   90.00
_cell.angle_gamma   90.00
#
_symmetry.space_group_name_H-M   'P 1'
#
loop_
_entity.id
_entity.type
_entity.pdbx_description
1 polymer ?
#
loop_
_entity_poly.entity_id
_entity_poly.type
_entity_poly.pdbx_seq_one_letter_code
_entity_poly.pdbx_strand_id
1 'polypeptide(L)'
;MEHLTKTYHSDDDEDKTALADIDLTVETGDIFGIIGLSGAGKSTLVRCINGLEDYDSGSVKVRGREVKDLAPAELRDLRRRTGMIFQHFNLMPSRTVADNVGLPLRGSGRDRASRRARVSELLELVGLTELADHYPAELSGGQQQRVAIARALANEPDILLSDEATSALDPTTTRSILQLLSDLHDQLGITVVMITHEMSVIRQICNRVAVIDKGVIVEQGRVFDVFADPKARLTKSFVATTSNLDKVRDLMAADSPLVALEPGQILMRMSYVSKEVSEALVSTISRRYNLDVNIIFGDIDVVEGAPLGGLVVRMGGDPENIRQAMEYLRSRNIGIEVLKS
;
A
#
# COMPACT_ATOMS: atom_id res chain seq x y z
N MET A 1 16.91 5.55 6.57
CA MET A 1 17.89 5.37 5.48
C MET A 1 18.28 6.74 5.00
N GLU A 2 19.57 6.95 4.82
CA GLU A 2 20.15 8.25 4.47
C GLU A 2 21.15 8.02 3.33
N HIS A 3 20.93 8.64 2.18
CA HIS A 3 21.77 8.58 0.98
C HIS A 3 22.11 7.13 0.53
N LEU A 4 21.18 6.19 0.68
CA LEU A 4 21.41 4.78 0.40
C LEU A 4 21.57 4.53 -1.10
N THR A 5 22.71 3.94 -1.49
CA THR A 5 23.00 3.57 -2.87
C THR A 5 23.43 2.10 -2.95
N LYS A 6 22.89 1.38 -3.94
CA LYS A 6 23.22 0.00 -4.26
C LYS A 6 23.34 -0.21 -5.76
N THR A 7 24.49 -0.69 -6.20
CA THR A 7 24.77 -1.07 -7.59
C THR A 7 25.13 -2.56 -7.64
N TYR A 8 24.56 -3.29 -8.58
CA TYR A 8 24.97 -4.65 -8.90
C TYR A 8 25.99 -4.59 -10.03
N HIS A 9 27.17 -5.15 -9.78
CA HIS A 9 28.25 -5.28 -10.77
C HIS A 9 28.11 -6.62 -11.48
N SER A 10 28.22 -6.63 -12.80
CA SER A 10 28.22 -7.85 -13.62
C SER A 10 29.50 -7.91 -14.42
N ASP A 11 30.09 -9.09 -14.49
CA ASP A 11 31.34 -9.32 -15.28
C ASP A 11 31.12 -9.25 -16.80
N ASP A 12 29.86 -9.45 -17.25
CA ASP A 12 29.47 -9.55 -18.66
C ASP A 12 28.47 -8.46 -19.13
N ASP A 13 28.00 -7.57 -18.25
CA ASP A 13 26.95 -6.60 -18.55
C ASP A 13 27.26 -5.25 -17.90
N GLU A 14 26.53 -4.19 -18.26
CA GLU A 14 26.67 -2.88 -17.65
C GLU A 14 26.24 -2.91 -16.16
N ASP A 15 26.96 -2.18 -15.32
CA ASP A 15 26.64 -1.98 -13.92
C ASP A 15 25.20 -1.47 -13.75
N LYS A 16 24.40 -2.15 -12.93
CA LYS A 16 23.01 -1.80 -12.71
C LYS A 16 22.80 -1.17 -11.32
N THR A 17 22.58 0.13 -11.26
CA THR A 17 22.19 0.79 -10.04
C THR A 17 20.75 0.48 -9.70
N ALA A 18 20.54 -0.25 -8.62
CA ALA A 18 19.22 -0.65 -8.14
C ALA A 18 18.60 0.36 -7.17
N LEU A 19 19.44 1.06 -6.38
CA LEU A 19 19.06 2.14 -5.49
C LEU A 19 20.06 3.28 -5.66
N ALA A 20 19.57 4.50 -5.79
CA ALA A 20 20.38 5.70 -6.01
C ALA A 20 19.92 6.81 -5.08
N ASP A 21 20.76 7.12 -4.08
CA ASP A 21 20.54 8.24 -3.15
C ASP A 21 19.18 8.21 -2.45
N ILE A 22 18.83 7.07 -1.84
CA ILE A 22 17.54 6.87 -1.17
C ILE A 22 17.56 7.50 0.23
N ASP A 23 16.66 8.46 0.44
CA ASP A 23 16.33 9.00 1.76
C ASP A 23 14.91 8.56 2.16
N LEU A 24 14.81 7.76 3.23
CA LEU A 24 13.54 7.21 3.69
C LEU A 24 13.51 7.05 5.21
N THR A 25 12.44 7.54 5.83
CA THR A 25 12.17 7.36 7.25
C THR A 25 10.83 6.67 7.44
N VAL A 26 10.84 5.54 8.16
CA VAL A 26 9.65 4.83 8.64
C VAL A 26 9.59 5.01 10.14
N GLU A 27 8.50 5.58 10.62
CA GLU A 27 8.29 5.79 12.06
C GLU A 27 7.77 4.53 12.74
N THR A 28 8.02 4.42 14.05
CA THR A 28 7.46 3.32 14.83
C THR A 28 5.93 3.40 14.83
N GLY A 29 5.26 2.29 14.54
CA GLY A 29 3.81 2.23 14.42
C GLY A 29 3.25 2.67 13.06
N ASP A 30 4.10 2.86 12.05
CA ASP A 30 3.62 3.05 10.68
C ASP A 30 3.19 1.70 10.06
N ILE A 31 2.17 1.75 9.20
CA ILE A 31 2.02 0.82 8.08
C ILE A 31 2.51 1.58 6.84
N PHE A 32 3.77 1.40 6.51
CA PHE A 32 4.45 2.14 5.47
C PHE A 32 4.46 1.38 4.16
N GLY A 33 3.92 1.96 3.10
CA GLY A 33 3.91 1.38 1.77
C GLY A 33 5.09 1.84 0.90
N ILE A 34 5.70 0.92 0.17
CA ILE A 34 6.69 1.22 -0.87
C ILE A 34 6.13 0.72 -2.19
N ILE A 35 5.83 1.64 -3.10
CA ILE A 35 5.22 1.30 -4.38
C ILE A 35 6.12 1.72 -5.55
N GLY A 36 6.13 0.91 -6.61
CA GLY A 36 6.88 1.19 -7.83
C GLY A 36 6.70 0.08 -8.85
N LEU A 37 7.12 0.32 -10.08
CA LEU A 37 7.07 -0.67 -11.15
C LEU A 37 7.99 -1.88 -10.85
N SER A 38 7.81 -2.98 -11.59
CA SER A 38 8.73 -4.12 -11.50
C SER A 38 10.15 -3.67 -11.83
N GLY A 39 11.13 -4.13 -11.05
CA GLY A 39 12.53 -3.73 -11.22
C GLY A 39 12.90 -2.33 -10.69
N ALA A 40 11.99 -1.60 -10.03
CA ALA A 40 12.27 -0.25 -9.51
C ALA A 40 13.20 -0.23 -8.28
N GLY A 41 13.62 -1.39 -7.71
CA GLY A 41 14.51 -1.46 -6.56
C GLY A 41 13.85 -1.82 -5.23
N LYS A 42 12.52 -2.00 -5.20
CA LYS A 42 11.74 -2.25 -3.96
C LYS A 42 12.26 -3.40 -3.11
N SER A 43 12.42 -4.59 -3.69
CA SER A 43 12.90 -5.78 -2.95
C SER A 43 14.37 -5.64 -2.51
N THR A 44 15.20 -4.94 -3.29
CA THR A 44 16.58 -4.59 -2.89
C THR A 44 16.56 -3.71 -1.64
N LEU A 45 15.68 -2.69 -1.62
CA LEU A 45 15.52 -1.79 -0.49
C LEU A 45 15.16 -2.54 0.81
N VAL A 46 14.16 -3.43 0.75
CA VAL A 46 13.76 -4.24 1.92
C VAL A 46 14.86 -5.22 2.35
N ARG A 47 15.61 -5.79 1.40
CA ARG A 47 16.74 -6.66 1.74
C ARG A 47 17.89 -5.91 2.41
N CYS A 48 18.10 -4.64 2.10
CA CYS A 48 19.05 -3.79 2.83
C CYS A 48 18.57 -3.54 4.28
N ILE A 49 17.27 -3.36 4.53
CA ILE A 49 16.72 -3.14 5.88
C ILE A 49 17.03 -4.33 6.81
N ASN A 50 16.91 -5.56 6.34
CA ASN A 50 17.16 -6.74 7.17
C ASN A 50 18.58 -7.31 7.02
N GLY A 51 19.47 -6.58 6.33
CA GLY A 51 20.86 -6.96 6.11
C GLY A 51 21.03 -8.23 5.26
N LEU A 52 20.05 -8.58 4.41
CA LEU A 52 20.16 -9.67 3.42
C LEU A 52 20.90 -9.22 2.16
N GLU A 53 20.99 -7.92 1.94
CA GLU A 53 21.70 -7.28 0.85
C GLU A 53 22.61 -6.20 1.41
N ASP A 54 23.89 -6.21 0.98
CA ASP A 54 24.83 -5.13 1.30
C ASP A 54 24.61 -3.95 0.36
N TYR A 55 25.01 -2.75 0.79
CA TYR A 55 24.91 -1.51 0.01
C TYR A 55 26.27 -0.83 -0.11
N ASP A 56 26.43 -0.04 -1.16
CA ASP A 56 27.74 0.53 -1.51
C ASP A 56 28.04 1.78 -0.68
N SER A 57 27.05 2.68 -0.54
CA SER A 57 27.16 3.92 0.23
C SER A 57 25.86 4.29 0.94
N GLY A 58 25.94 5.27 1.82
CA GLY A 58 24.82 5.73 2.66
C GLY A 58 24.73 4.97 3.98
N SER A 59 23.58 5.06 4.63
CA SER A 59 23.31 4.51 5.98
C SER A 59 21.93 3.88 6.04
N VAL A 60 21.84 2.68 6.62
CA VAL A 60 20.57 2.03 6.96
C VAL A 60 20.54 1.78 8.47
N LYS A 61 19.74 2.56 9.18
CA LYS A 61 19.55 2.41 10.62
C LYS A 61 18.23 1.75 10.93
N VAL A 62 18.28 0.66 11.68
CA VAL A 62 17.09 0.00 12.22
C VAL A 62 17.13 0.12 13.75
N ARG A 63 16.12 0.79 14.33
CA ARG A 63 16.09 1.11 15.77
C ARG A 63 17.34 1.85 16.23
N GLY A 64 17.83 2.79 15.41
CA GLY A 64 19.01 3.60 15.70
C GLY A 64 20.36 2.90 15.52
N ARG A 65 20.37 1.61 15.12
CA ARG A 65 21.60 0.82 14.89
C ARG A 65 21.89 0.71 13.41
N GLU A 66 23.10 1.06 13.01
CA GLU A 66 23.58 0.94 11.62
C GLU A 66 23.70 -0.55 11.24
N VAL A 67 22.99 -0.95 10.18
CA VAL A 67 22.92 -2.37 9.77
C VAL A 67 24.26 -2.89 9.33
N LYS A 68 25.05 -2.12 8.59
CA LYS A 68 26.35 -2.49 8.04
C LYS A 68 27.41 -2.74 9.12
N ASP A 69 27.26 -2.09 10.28
CA ASP A 69 28.22 -2.18 11.40
C ASP A 69 27.92 -3.32 12.37
N LEU A 70 26.80 -4.04 12.16
CA LEU A 70 26.37 -5.11 13.07
C LEU A 70 27.29 -6.32 12.98
N ALA A 71 27.77 -6.78 14.12
CA ALA A 71 28.43 -8.09 14.21
C ALA A 71 27.45 -9.23 13.82
N PRO A 72 27.94 -10.40 13.39
CA PRO A 72 27.06 -11.51 12.95
C PRO A 72 26.01 -11.95 13.99
N ALA A 73 26.31 -11.83 15.30
CA ALA A 73 25.36 -12.15 16.36
C ALA A 73 24.26 -11.09 16.46
N GLU A 74 24.60 -9.81 16.32
CA GLU A 74 23.67 -8.68 16.35
C GLU A 74 22.79 -8.65 15.10
N LEU A 75 23.32 -8.99 13.93
CA LEU A 75 22.56 -9.13 12.71
C LEU A 75 21.53 -10.27 12.81
N ARG A 76 21.88 -11.38 13.46
CA ARG A 76 20.91 -12.46 13.77
C ARG A 76 19.82 -11.99 14.72
N ASP A 77 20.15 -11.16 15.72
CA ASP A 77 19.17 -10.57 16.63
C ASP A 77 18.23 -9.60 15.89
N LEU A 78 18.79 -8.73 15.04
CA LEU A 78 18.00 -7.85 14.18
C LEU A 78 16.99 -8.65 13.35
N ARG A 79 17.44 -9.72 12.67
CA ARG A 79 16.56 -10.58 11.85
C ARG A 79 15.52 -11.33 12.65
N ARG A 80 15.74 -11.66 13.93
CA ARG A 80 14.74 -12.24 14.82
C ARG A 80 13.64 -11.24 15.14
N ARG A 81 14.00 -9.96 15.29
CA ARG A 81 13.06 -8.86 15.58
C ARG A 81 12.43 -8.25 14.33
N THR A 82 12.81 -8.75 13.17
CA THR A 82 12.27 -8.32 11.88
C THR A 82 11.64 -9.52 11.19
N GLY A 83 10.32 -9.64 11.28
CA GLY A 83 9.57 -10.66 10.57
C GLY A 83 9.56 -10.36 9.07
N MET A 84 9.57 -11.40 8.23
CA MET A 84 9.49 -11.23 6.78
C MET A 84 8.45 -12.15 6.16
N ILE A 85 7.56 -11.56 5.37
CA ILE A 85 6.56 -12.24 4.56
C ILE A 85 7.01 -12.11 3.10
N PHE A 86 7.14 -13.24 2.43
CA PHE A 86 7.64 -13.33 1.06
C PHE A 86 6.49 -13.48 0.05
N GLN A 87 6.71 -13.07 -1.17
CA GLN A 87 5.78 -13.15 -2.29
C GLN A 87 5.25 -14.59 -2.54
N HIS A 88 6.11 -15.61 -2.47
CA HIS A 88 5.79 -17.02 -2.74
C HIS A 88 5.62 -17.85 -1.46
N PHE A 89 5.18 -17.25 -0.36
CA PHE A 89 4.96 -17.89 0.94
C PHE A 89 6.21 -18.53 1.56
N ASN A 90 7.09 -19.17 0.76
CA ASN A 90 8.31 -19.87 1.14
C ASN A 90 8.09 -20.86 2.28
N LEU A 91 7.00 -21.62 2.25
CA LEU A 91 6.73 -22.68 3.20
C LEU A 91 7.55 -23.92 2.88
N MET A 92 7.95 -24.64 3.91
CA MET A 92 8.63 -25.94 3.78
C MET A 92 7.58 -27.00 3.40
N PRO A 93 7.58 -27.53 2.17
CA PRO A 93 6.52 -28.41 1.69
C PRO A 93 6.44 -29.74 2.44
N SER A 94 7.58 -30.21 3.00
CA SER A 94 7.67 -31.45 3.78
C SER A 94 7.36 -31.29 5.27
N ARG A 95 6.88 -30.13 5.69
CA ARG A 95 6.55 -29.82 7.08
C ARG A 95 5.09 -29.42 7.20
N THR A 96 4.49 -29.79 8.34
CA THR A 96 3.13 -29.35 8.66
C THR A 96 3.04 -27.83 8.84
N VAL A 97 1.83 -27.31 8.91
CA VAL A 97 1.54 -25.92 9.25
C VAL A 97 2.17 -25.52 10.55
N ALA A 98 1.96 -26.30 11.62
CA ALA A 98 2.56 -26.06 12.93
C ALA A 98 4.08 -26.06 12.90
N ASP A 99 4.68 -26.99 12.15
CA ASP A 99 6.14 -27.06 11.99
C ASP A 99 6.71 -25.88 11.20
N ASN A 100 5.99 -25.35 10.18
CA ASN A 100 6.36 -24.15 9.45
C ASN A 100 6.33 -22.91 10.36
N VAL A 101 5.26 -22.72 11.12
CA VAL A 101 5.13 -21.61 12.09
C VAL A 101 6.19 -21.70 13.19
N GLY A 102 6.49 -22.91 13.67
CA GLY A 102 7.47 -23.16 14.70
C GLY A 102 8.94 -23.09 14.26
N LEU A 103 9.22 -22.96 12.96
CA LEU A 103 10.57 -22.98 12.40
C LEU A 103 11.48 -21.89 12.98
N PRO A 104 11.07 -20.60 13.06
CA PRO A 104 11.89 -19.53 13.63
C PRO A 104 12.17 -19.68 15.11
N LEU A 105 11.35 -20.44 15.84
CA LEU A 105 11.53 -20.70 17.28
C LEU A 105 12.62 -21.73 17.58
N ARG A 106 13.18 -22.39 16.54
CA ARG A 106 14.31 -23.30 16.72
C ARG A 106 15.56 -22.48 17.06
N GLY A 107 16.18 -22.82 18.17
CA GLY A 107 17.35 -22.09 18.66
C GLY A 107 17.03 -20.75 19.37
N SER A 108 15.75 -20.49 19.70
CA SER A 108 15.35 -19.30 20.50
C SER A 108 15.65 -19.45 22.01
N GLY A 109 16.14 -20.61 22.47
CA GLY A 109 16.29 -20.91 23.89
C GLY A 109 14.98 -21.34 24.61
N ARG A 110 13.82 -21.23 23.94
CA ARG A 110 12.54 -21.67 24.50
C ARG A 110 12.47 -23.19 24.58
N ASP A 111 11.91 -23.72 25.66
CA ASP A 111 11.64 -25.16 25.80
C ASP A 111 10.55 -25.64 24.81
N ARG A 112 10.35 -26.97 24.75
CA ARG A 112 9.41 -27.58 23.81
C ARG A 112 7.95 -27.19 24.10
N ALA A 113 7.57 -27.04 25.37
CA ALA A 113 6.21 -26.71 25.77
C ALA A 113 5.89 -25.24 25.39
N SER A 114 6.78 -24.32 25.73
CA SER A 114 6.66 -22.89 25.38
C SER A 114 6.59 -22.67 23.86
N ARG A 115 7.39 -23.42 23.07
CA ARG A 115 7.32 -23.33 21.59
C ARG A 115 5.98 -23.83 21.06
N ARG A 116 5.43 -24.92 21.60
CA ARG A 116 4.12 -25.42 21.19
C ARG A 116 3.01 -24.44 21.54
N ALA A 117 3.03 -23.90 22.77
CA ALA A 117 2.06 -22.91 23.19
C ALA A 117 2.07 -21.68 22.27
N ARG A 118 3.27 -21.17 21.91
CA ARG A 118 3.40 -20.05 20.98
C ARG A 118 2.89 -20.36 19.57
N VAL A 119 3.15 -21.56 19.06
CA VAL A 119 2.63 -21.99 17.76
C VAL A 119 1.11 -22.07 17.79
N SER A 120 0.50 -22.63 18.86
CA SER A 120 -0.96 -22.69 19.02
C SER A 120 -1.59 -21.29 19.04
N GLU A 121 -1.03 -20.37 19.83
CA GLU A 121 -1.45 -18.97 19.88
C GLU A 121 -1.41 -18.29 18.50
N LEU A 122 -0.33 -18.48 17.75
CA LEU A 122 -0.18 -17.90 16.41
C LEU A 122 -1.15 -18.49 15.41
N LEU A 123 -1.43 -19.79 15.47
CA LEU A 123 -2.43 -20.44 14.62
C LEU A 123 -3.85 -19.98 14.93
N GLU A 124 -4.17 -19.75 16.20
CA GLU A 124 -5.43 -19.14 16.61
C GLU A 124 -5.54 -17.71 16.09
N LEU A 125 -4.49 -16.90 16.23
CA LEU A 125 -4.41 -15.51 15.77
C LEU A 125 -4.68 -15.35 14.27
N VAL A 126 -4.21 -16.30 13.44
CA VAL A 126 -4.45 -16.28 11.99
C VAL A 126 -5.65 -17.15 11.55
N GLY A 127 -6.37 -17.77 12.49
CA GLY A 127 -7.57 -18.59 12.23
C GLY A 127 -7.28 -19.91 11.53
N LEU A 128 -6.18 -20.61 11.89
CA LEU A 128 -5.74 -21.86 11.29
C LEU A 128 -5.55 -23.01 12.30
N THR A 129 -6.15 -22.93 13.48
CA THR A 129 -5.98 -23.93 14.56
C THR A 129 -6.25 -25.35 14.08
N GLU A 130 -7.36 -25.57 13.36
CA GLU A 130 -7.77 -26.88 12.86
C GLU A 130 -6.87 -27.44 11.76
N LEU A 131 -6.02 -26.61 11.16
CA LEU A 131 -5.12 -26.98 10.06
C LEU A 131 -3.68 -27.22 10.53
N ALA A 132 -3.42 -27.26 11.84
CA ALA A 132 -2.09 -27.38 12.42
C ALA A 132 -1.25 -28.53 11.86
N ASP A 133 -1.88 -29.69 11.64
CA ASP A 133 -1.24 -30.93 11.18
C ASP A 133 -1.26 -31.10 9.65
N HIS A 134 -1.88 -30.18 8.90
CA HIS A 134 -1.92 -30.21 7.44
C HIS A 134 -0.59 -29.78 6.83
N TYR A 135 -0.38 -30.15 5.57
CA TYR A 135 0.79 -29.77 4.77
C TYR A 135 0.46 -28.59 3.83
N PRO A 136 1.45 -27.79 3.42
CA PRO A 136 1.21 -26.66 2.52
C PRO A 136 0.46 -27.00 1.23
N ALA A 137 0.66 -28.20 0.68
CA ALA A 137 -0.03 -28.66 -0.54
C ALA A 137 -1.55 -28.86 -0.36
N GLU A 138 -2.03 -28.97 0.88
CA GLU A 138 -3.44 -29.15 1.22
C GLU A 138 -4.17 -27.82 1.47
N LEU A 139 -3.43 -26.70 1.40
CA LEU A 139 -3.92 -25.37 1.74
C LEU A 139 -4.22 -24.53 0.50
N SER A 140 -5.26 -23.69 0.58
CA SER A 140 -5.44 -22.61 -0.39
C SER A 140 -4.33 -21.57 -0.29
N GLY A 141 -4.14 -20.73 -1.33
CA GLY A 141 -3.13 -19.68 -1.32
C GLY A 141 -3.27 -18.70 -0.15
N GLY A 142 -4.52 -18.32 0.19
CA GLY A 142 -4.79 -17.47 1.35
C GLY A 142 -4.44 -18.13 2.69
N GLN A 143 -4.67 -19.44 2.83
CA GLN A 143 -4.27 -20.20 4.02
C GLN A 143 -2.72 -20.30 4.09
N GLN A 144 -2.05 -20.57 2.98
CA GLN A 144 -0.58 -20.56 2.93
C GLN A 144 -0.01 -19.20 3.34
N GLN A 145 -0.64 -18.10 2.91
CA GLN A 145 -0.24 -16.75 3.30
C GLN A 145 -0.44 -16.51 4.81
N ARG A 146 -1.54 -16.96 5.39
CA ARG A 146 -1.77 -16.89 6.84
C ARG A 146 -0.71 -17.68 7.63
N VAL A 147 -0.28 -18.83 7.14
CA VAL A 147 0.85 -19.59 7.72
C VAL A 147 2.15 -18.79 7.64
N ALA A 148 2.42 -18.14 6.50
CA ALA A 148 3.61 -17.30 6.33
C ALA A 148 3.61 -16.10 7.28
N ILE A 149 2.45 -15.47 7.49
CA ILE A 149 2.26 -14.38 8.48
C ILE A 149 2.51 -14.90 9.90
N ALA A 150 1.89 -16.00 10.31
CA ALA A 150 2.08 -16.61 11.64
C ALA A 150 3.56 -16.94 11.88
N ARG A 151 4.24 -17.50 10.88
CA ARG A 151 5.68 -17.78 10.94
C ARG A 151 6.51 -16.51 11.11
N ALA A 152 6.18 -15.43 10.40
CA ALA A 152 6.88 -14.15 10.52
C ALA A 152 6.74 -13.53 11.92
N LEU A 153 5.62 -13.77 12.59
CA LEU A 153 5.31 -13.28 13.95
C LEU A 153 5.88 -14.16 15.07
N ALA A 154 6.48 -15.31 14.76
CA ALA A 154 6.86 -16.31 15.75
C ALA A 154 7.81 -15.79 16.84
N ASN A 155 8.77 -14.95 16.46
CA ASN A 155 9.75 -14.36 17.38
C ASN A 155 9.33 -13.02 18.00
N GLU A 156 8.04 -12.65 17.92
CA GLU A 156 7.54 -11.37 18.44
C GLU A 156 8.31 -10.18 17.84
N PRO A 157 8.28 -10.01 16.50
CA PRO A 157 9.06 -8.97 15.85
C PRO A 157 8.49 -7.58 16.15
N ASP A 158 9.38 -6.57 16.20
CA ASP A 158 8.99 -5.16 16.28
C ASP A 158 8.61 -4.60 14.89
N ILE A 159 9.18 -5.23 13.83
CA ILE A 159 9.02 -4.81 12.44
C ILE A 159 8.59 -6.01 11.59
N LEU A 160 7.60 -5.82 10.75
CA LEU A 160 7.15 -6.78 9.76
C LEU A 160 7.40 -6.24 8.35
N LEU A 161 8.27 -6.90 7.61
CA LEU A 161 8.52 -6.60 6.20
C LEU A 161 7.65 -7.50 5.33
N SER A 162 6.93 -6.93 4.38
CA SER A 162 6.03 -7.64 3.47
C SER A 162 6.47 -7.37 2.03
N ASP A 163 7.03 -8.37 1.37
CA ASP A 163 7.49 -8.28 -0.03
C ASP A 163 6.44 -8.91 -0.95
N GLU A 164 5.60 -8.06 -1.57
CA GLU A 164 4.53 -8.43 -2.51
C GLU A 164 3.61 -9.58 -2.02
N ALA A 165 3.33 -9.61 -0.72
CA ALA A 165 2.65 -10.71 -0.04
C ALA A 165 1.22 -11.02 -0.52
N THR A 166 0.61 -10.18 -1.35
CA THR A 166 -0.74 -10.35 -1.87
C THR A 166 -0.81 -10.58 -3.37
N SER A 167 0.31 -10.45 -4.09
CA SER A 167 0.34 -10.46 -5.56
C SER A 167 -0.11 -11.80 -6.21
N ALA A 168 -0.07 -12.90 -5.46
CA ALA A 168 -0.47 -14.23 -5.92
C ALA A 168 -1.90 -14.62 -5.48
N LEU A 169 -2.67 -13.68 -4.90
CA LEU A 169 -3.99 -13.93 -4.31
C LEU A 169 -5.10 -13.28 -5.13
N ASP A 170 -6.28 -13.87 -5.07
CA ASP A 170 -7.48 -13.23 -5.62
C ASP A 170 -7.89 -11.99 -4.80
N PRO A 171 -8.69 -11.07 -5.37
CA PRO A 171 -9.03 -9.80 -4.70
C PRO A 171 -9.78 -9.95 -3.36
N THR A 172 -10.56 -11.00 -3.19
CA THR A 172 -11.31 -11.25 -1.94
C THR A 172 -10.36 -11.72 -0.85
N THR A 173 -9.50 -12.67 -1.19
CA THR A 173 -8.44 -13.17 -0.30
C THR A 173 -7.46 -12.06 0.06
N THR A 174 -7.04 -11.24 -0.91
CA THR A 174 -6.19 -10.06 -0.68
C THR A 174 -6.78 -9.16 0.41
N ARG A 175 -8.05 -8.77 0.29
CA ARG A 175 -8.72 -7.95 1.30
C ARG A 175 -8.70 -8.58 2.70
N SER A 176 -8.95 -9.89 2.78
CA SER A 176 -8.92 -10.63 4.06
C SER A 176 -7.51 -10.67 4.67
N ILE A 177 -6.46 -10.79 3.87
CA ILE A 177 -5.06 -10.76 4.34
C ILE A 177 -4.66 -9.35 4.78
N LEU A 178 -5.07 -8.32 4.04
CA LEU A 178 -4.79 -6.93 4.42
C LEU A 178 -5.50 -6.55 5.72
N GLN A 179 -6.76 -6.98 5.91
CA GLN A 179 -7.47 -6.78 7.17
C GLN A 179 -6.75 -7.49 8.31
N LEU A 180 -6.32 -8.74 8.13
CA LEU A 180 -5.54 -9.46 9.13
C LEU A 180 -4.25 -8.72 9.50
N LEU A 181 -3.52 -8.17 8.52
CA LEU A 181 -2.31 -7.40 8.78
C LEU A 181 -2.59 -6.10 9.56
N SER A 182 -3.69 -5.41 9.25
CA SER A 182 -4.16 -4.23 9.99
C SER A 182 -4.51 -4.59 11.43
N ASP A 183 -5.29 -5.65 11.63
CA ASP A 183 -5.68 -6.11 12.98
C ASP A 183 -4.45 -6.50 13.83
N LEU A 184 -3.48 -7.17 13.21
CA LEU A 184 -2.22 -7.55 13.85
C LEU A 184 -1.36 -6.32 14.20
N HIS A 185 -1.30 -5.33 13.32
CA HIS A 185 -0.64 -4.06 13.60
C HIS A 185 -1.25 -3.38 14.82
N ASP A 186 -2.59 -3.25 14.85
CA ASP A 186 -3.31 -2.57 15.94
C ASP A 186 -3.18 -3.32 17.26
N GLN A 187 -3.24 -4.67 17.25
CA GLN A 187 -3.16 -5.49 18.44
C GLN A 187 -1.76 -5.59 19.02
N LEU A 188 -0.74 -5.69 18.17
CA LEU A 188 0.64 -5.97 18.57
C LEU A 188 1.53 -4.72 18.60
N GLY A 189 1.07 -3.59 18.05
CA GLY A 189 1.84 -2.35 17.95
C GLY A 189 3.09 -2.47 17.08
N ILE A 190 3.10 -3.39 16.10
CA ILE A 190 4.25 -3.63 15.21
C ILE A 190 4.29 -2.59 14.09
N THR A 191 5.50 -2.21 13.67
CA THR A 191 5.70 -1.42 12.45
C THR A 191 5.66 -2.32 11.23
N VAL A 192 4.89 -1.96 10.21
CA VAL A 192 4.79 -2.74 8.95
C VAL A 192 5.41 -1.96 7.81
N VAL A 193 6.32 -2.58 7.06
CA VAL A 193 6.84 -2.04 5.78
C VAL A 193 6.38 -2.97 4.67
N MET A 194 5.55 -2.45 3.79
CA MET A 194 4.90 -3.22 2.75
C MET A 194 5.38 -2.81 1.36
N ILE A 195 5.87 -3.77 0.60
CA ILE A 195 6.15 -3.59 -0.83
C ILE A 195 4.98 -4.11 -1.64
N THR A 196 4.55 -3.32 -2.60
CA THR A 196 3.54 -3.70 -3.59
C THR A 196 3.70 -2.90 -4.88
N HIS A 197 3.08 -3.38 -5.94
CA HIS A 197 2.84 -2.62 -7.17
C HIS A 197 1.37 -2.21 -7.31
N GLU A 198 0.53 -2.54 -6.32
CA GLU A 198 -0.90 -2.28 -6.30
C GLU A 198 -1.23 -1.08 -5.40
N MET A 199 -1.71 0.01 -6.01
CA MET A 199 -2.15 1.21 -5.28
C MET A 199 -3.36 0.95 -4.37
N SER A 200 -4.23 0.02 -4.75
CA SER A 200 -5.38 -0.42 -3.93
C SER A 200 -4.94 -0.94 -2.56
N VAL A 201 -3.85 -1.69 -2.51
CA VAL A 201 -3.25 -2.21 -1.26
C VAL A 201 -2.77 -1.05 -0.38
N ILE A 202 -2.05 -0.08 -0.96
CA ILE A 202 -1.58 1.11 -0.24
C ILE A 202 -2.74 1.89 0.37
N ARG A 203 -3.78 2.15 -0.42
CA ARG A 203 -4.97 2.90 0.03
C ARG A 203 -5.71 2.21 1.17
N GLN A 204 -5.72 0.87 1.16
CA GLN A 204 -6.53 0.09 2.10
C GLN A 204 -5.97 0.10 3.51
N ILE A 205 -4.63 0.00 3.69
CA ILE A 205 -4.07 -0.19 5.03
C ILE A 205 -2.88 0.70 5.38
N CYS A 206 -2.20 1.35 4.40
CA CYS A 206 -1.03 2.17 4.70
C CYS A 206 -1.42 3.57 5.17
N ASN A 207 -0.67 4.11 6.12
CA ASN A 207 -0.79 5.52 6.54
C ASN A 207 0.24 6.42 5.85
N ARG A 208 1.38 5.87 5.43
CA ARG A 208 2.42 6.58 4.67
C ARG A 208 2.88 5.76 3.47
N VAL A 209 3.39 6.43 2.46
CA VAL A 209 3.84 5.80 1.21
C VAL A 209 5.09 6.49 0.67
N ALA A 210 5.97 5.69 0.04
CA ALA A 210 7.02 6.17 -0.85
C ALA A 210 6.84 5.55 -2.24
N VAL A 211 6.94 6.37 -3.26
CA VAL A 211 6.89 5.96 -4.67
C VAL A 211 8.32 5.91 -5.18
N ILE A 212 8.76 4.73 -5.60
CA ILE A 212 10.10 4.50 -6.14
C ILE A 212 10.04 4.28 -7.65
N ASP A 213 10.89 4.98 -8.39
CA ASP A 213 11.06 4.83 -9.84
C ASP A 213 12.55 4.73 -10.15
N LYS A 214 12.95 3.64 -10.83
CA LYS A 214 14.35 3.42 -11.27
C LYS A 214 15.40 3.67 -10.17
N GLY A 215 15.10 3.18 -8.98
CA GLY A 215 16.03 3.25 -7.84
C GLY A 215 16.02 4.57 -7.06
N VAL A 216 15.15 5.53 -7.39
CA VAL A 216 15.00 6.81 -6.67
C VAL A 216 13.60 6.96 -6.07
N ILE A 217 13.48 7.58 -4.91
CA ILE A 217 12.18 7.98 -4.37
C ILE A 217 11.76 9.28 -5.08
N VAL A 218 10.67 9.18 -5.86
CA VAL A 218 10.15 10.32 -6.62
C VAL A 218 9.07 11.10 -5.87
N GLU A 219 8.43 10.46 -4.89
CA GLU A 219 7.43 11.09 -4.03
C GLU A 219 7.26 10.29 -2.75
N GLN A 220 7.03 10.95 -1.61
CA GLN A 220 6.71 10.29 -0.35
C GLN A 220 5.88 11.21 0.54
N GLY A 221 5.05 10.62 1.40
CA GLY A 221 4.19 11.36 2.32
C GLY A 221 3.11 10.50 2.96
N ARG A 222 2.11 11.16 3.55
CA ARG A 222 0.90 10.47 3.99
C ARG A 222 0.12 9.98 2.78
N VAL A 223 -0.51 8.83 2.89
CA VAL A 223 -1.25 8.22 1.78
C VAL A 223 -2.33 9.18 1.27
N PHE A 224 -3.10 9.79 2.17
CA PHE A 224 -4.12 10.77 1.78
C PHE A 224 -3.53 11.90 0.91
N ASP A 225 -2.43 12.53 1.34
CA ASP A 225 -1.86 13.70 0.66
C ASP A 225 -1.29 13.34 -0.72
N VAL A 226 -0.56 12.21 -0.80
CA VAL A 226 0.03 11.72 -2.06
C VAL A 226 -1.03 11.34 -3.09
N PHE A 227 -2.18 10.82 -2.63
CA PHE A 227 -3.28 10.45 -3.54
C PHE A 227 -4.19 11.62 -3.90
N ALA A 228 -4.40 12.57 -2.97
CA ALA A 228 -5.25 13.75 -3.22
C ALA A 228 -4.60 14.72 -4.22
N ASP A 229 -3.27 14.87 -4.15
CA ASP A 229 -2.51 15.82 -4.99
C ASP A 229 -1.14 15.25 -5.41
N PRO A 230 -1.13 14.19 -6.25
CA PRO A 230 0.11 13.55 -6.70
C PRO A 230 0.97 14.51 -7.53
N LYS A 231 2.27 14.61 -7.19
CA LYS A 231 3.21 15.52 -7.85
C LYS A 231 4.00 14.83 -8.96
N ALA A 232 4.60 13.68 -8.64
CA ALA A 232 5.41 12.94 -9.60
C ALA A 232 4.57 12.32 -10.72
N ARG A 233 5.15 12.26 -11.92
CA ARG A 233 4.47 11.68 -13.11
C ARG A 233 4.06 10.23 -12.87
N LEU A 234 4.93 9.43 -12.23
CA LEU A 234 4.64 8.03 -11.94
C LEU A 234 3.50 7.90 -10.92
N THR A 235 3.49 8.73 -9.86
CA THR A 235 2.40 8.75 -8.87
C THR A 235 1.07 9.09 -9.53
N LYS A 236 1.03 10.10 -10.40
CA LYS A 236 -0.17 10.45 -11.20
C LYS A 236 -0.67 9.26 -12.02
N SER A 237 0.24 8.56 -12.68
CA SER A 237 -0.10 7.36 -13.44
C SER A 237 -0.68 6.25 -12.54
N PHE A 238 -0.09 6.00 -11.39
CA PHE A 238 -0.58 5.00 -10.44
C PHE A 238 -1.97 5.37 -9.88
N VAL A 239 -2.16 6.63 -9.46
CA VAL A 239 -3.45 7.10 -8.96
C VAL A 239 -4.52 6.99 -10.05
N ALA A 240 -4.19 7.33 -11.30
CA ALA A 240 -5.10 7.21 -12.44
C ALA A 240 -5.56 5.76 -12.68
N THR A 241 -4.68 4.76 -12.50
CA THR A 241 -5.06 3.34 -12.69
C THR A 241 -6.06 2.82 -11.65
N THR A 242 -6.13 3.45 -10.48
CA THR A 242 -7.07 3.07 -9.41
C THR A 242 -8.38 3.84 -9.46
N SER A 243 -8.45 4.93 -10.22
CA SER A 243 -9.63 5.78 -10.33
C SER A 243 -10.46 5.42 -11.55
N ASN A 244 -11.71 5.08 -11.34
CA ASN A 244 -12.68 4.92 -12.44
C ASN A 244 -12.98 6.26 -13.16
N LEU A 245 -12.52 7.38 -12.61
CA LEU A 245 -12.77 8.71 -13.18
C LEU A 245 -12.05 8.91 -14.51
N ASP A 246 -10.96 8.20 -14.77
CA ASP A 246 -10.25 8.29 -16.07
C ASP A 246 -10.97 7.55 -17.20
N LYS A 247 -11.88 6.59 -16.88
CA LYS A 247 -12.77 5.97 -17.88
C LYS A 247 -13.64 7.00 -18.63
N VAL A 248 -13.83 8.18 -18.04
CA VAL A 248 -14.54 9.27 -18.69
C VAL A 248 -13.81 9.75 -19.93
N ARG A 249 -12.48 9.77 -19.91
CA ARG A 249 -11.68 10.16 -21.10
C ARG A 249 -11.87 9.18 -22.25
N ASP A 250 -11.95 7.88 -21.94
CA ASP A 250 -12.22 6.85 -22.95
C ASP A 250 -13.63 7.01 -23.54
N LEU A 251 -14.63 7.33 -22.70
CA LEU A 251 -15.99 7.58 -23.15
C LEU A 251 -16.10 8.87 -23.98
N MET A 252 -15.34 9.90 -23.65
CA MET A 252 -15.26 11.12 -24.44
C MET A 252 -14.60 10.85 -25.81
N ALA A 253 -13.55 10.06 -25.84
CA ALA A 253 -12.87 9.65 -27.08
C ALA A 253 -13.75 8.77 -27.99
N ALA A 254 -14.65 8.00 -27.39
CA ALA A 254 -15.61 7.14 -28.08
C ALA A 254 -16.95 7.84 -28.42
N ASP A 255 -17.08 9.14 -28.20
CA ASP A 255 -18.32 9.93 -28.35
C ASP A 255 -19.55 9.25 -27.70
N SER A 256 -19.36 8.66 -26.52
CA SER A 256 -20.42 7.94 -25.82
C SER A 256 -21.59 8.87 -25.46
N PRO A 257 -22.84 8.41 -25.62
CA PRO A 257 -24.03 9.17 -25.21
C PRO A 257 -24.04 9.55 -23.70
N LEU A 258 -23.32 8.81 -22.85
CA LEU A 258 -23.21 9.08 -21.40
C LEU A 258 -22.53 10.41 -21.10
N VAL A 259 -21.62 10.85 -21.97
CA VAL A 259 -20.84 12.11 -21.83
C VAL A 259 -21.23 13.16 -22.90
N ALA A 260 -22.32 12.89 -23.64
CA ALA A 260 -22.91 13.89 -24.56
C ALA A 260 -23.49 15.06 -23.74
N LEU A 261 -23.30 16.28 -24.26
CA LEU A 261 -23.81 17.51 -23.65
C LEU A 261 -24.88 18.11 -24.53
N GLU A 262 -25.93 18.60 -23.90
CA GLU A 262 -26.90 19.51 -24.50
C GLU A 262 -26.42 20.97 -24.38
N PRO A 263 -26.97 21.90 -25.16
CA PRO A 263 -26.61 23.31 -25.03
C PRO A 263 -26.82 23.82 -23.59
N GLY A 264 -25.83 24.50 -23.03
CA GLY A 264 -25.84 25.00 -21.67
C GLY A 264 -25.47 23.98 -20.60
N GLN A 265 -24.94 22.81 -20.97
CA GLN A 265 -24.40 21.81 -20.05
C GLN A 265 -22.88 21.80 -20.06
N ILE A 266 -22.29 21.42 -18.92
CA ILE A 266 -20.86 21.12 -18.78
C ILE A 266 -20.66 19.71 -18.19
N LEU A 267 -19.56 19.07 -18.54
CA LEU A 267 -19.06 17.88 -17.87
C LEU A 267 -17.89 18.28 -16.99
N MET A 268 -17.97 17.97 -15.71
CA MET A 268 -17.03 18.43 -14.72
C MET A 268 -16.63 17.30 -13.78
N ARG A 269 -15.32 17.23 -13.47
CA ARG A 269 -14.78 16.39 -12.38
C ARG A 269 -14.73 17.19 -11.09
N MET A 270 -15.24 16.62 -10.02
CA MET A 270 -15.17 17.11 -8.66
C MET A 270 -14.26 16.16 -7.86
N SER A 271 -13.19 16.65 -7.24
CA SER A 271 -12.25 15.83 -6.46
C SER A 271 -12.27 16.26 -5.00
N TYR A 272 -12.38 15.28 -4.10
CA TYR A 272 -12.24 15.50 -2.67
C TYR A 272 -10.74 15.57 -2.34
N VAL A 273 -10.27 16.74 -1.95
CA VAL A 273 -8.86 17.04 -1.64
C VAL A 273 -8.66 17.47 -0.18
N SER A 274 -9.72 17.40 0.65
CA SER A 274 -9.70 17.77 2.05
C SER A 274 -10.47 16.77 2.91
N LYS A 275 -9.97 16.55 4.14
CA LYS A 275 -10.59 15.67 5.15
C LYS A 275 -11.91 16.19 5.71
N GLU A 276 -12.24 17.47 5.50
CA GLU A 276 -13.36 18.15 6.16
C GLU A 276 -14.69 18.13 5.39
N VAL A 277 -14.80 17.34 4.31
CA VAL A 277 -15.99 17.36 3.48
C VAL A 277 -17.06 16.40 4.01
N SER A 278 -18.03 16.92 4.77
CA SER A 278 -19.20 16.18 5.29
C SER A 278 -20.53 16.64 4.70
N GLU A 279 -20.54 17.62 3.79
CA GLU A 279 -21.77 18.23 3.26
C GLU A 279 -22.35 17.45 2.07
N ALA A 280 -23.68 17.51 1.90
CA ALA A 280 -24.37 16.96 0.73
C ALA A 280 -24.17 17.88 -0.50
N LEU A 281 -22.93 17.98 -1.00
CA LEU A 281 -22.50 18.97 -2.00
C LEU A 281 -23.36 18.97 -3.26
N VAL A 282 -23.59 17.79 -3.88
CA VAL A 282 -24.39 17.67 -5.10
C VAL A 282 -25.81 18.21 -4.90
N SER A 283 -26.45 17.81 -3.80
CA SER A 283 -27.78 18.26 -3.42
C SER A 283 -27.82 19.77 -3.10
N THR A 284 -26.74 20.29 -2.48
CA THR A 284 -26.62 21.70 -2.12
C THR A 284 -26.49 22.57 -3.36
N ILE A 285 -25.58 22.23 -4.29
CA ILE A 285 -25.39 23.01 -5.53
C ILE A 285 -26.62 22.95 -6.42
N SER A 286 -27.28 21.78 -6.54
CA SER A 286 -28.52 21.64 -7.32
C SER A 286 -29.62 22.58 -6.81
N ARG A 287 -29.89 22.55 -5.50
CA ARG A 287 -30.98 23.35 -4.90
C ARG A 287 -30.64 24.85 -4.81
N ARG A 288 -29.41 25.18 -4.38
CA ARG A 288 -29.04 26.57 -4.11
C ARG A 288 -28.91 27.41 -5.37
N TYR A 289 -28.38 26.77 -6.45
CA TYR A 289 -28.11 27.46 -7.72
C TYR A 289 -29.10 27.05 -8.81
N ASN A 290 -30.15 26.29 -8.49
CA ASN A 290 -31.17 25.82 -9.45
C ASN A 290 -30.51 25.15 -10.68
N LEU A 291 -29.68 24.13 -10.42
CA LEU A 291 -28.91 23.38 -11.45
C LEU A 291 -29.38 21.94 -11.50
N ASP A 292 -29.48 21.40 -12.70
CA ASP A 292 -29.59 19.96 -12.92
C ASP A 292 -28.23 19.31 -12.83
N VAL A 293 -28.03 18.44 -11.85
CA VAL A 293 -26.74 17.77 -11.62
C VAL A 293 -26.93 16.25 -11.74
N ASN A 294 -26.35 15.68 -12.78
CA ASN A 294 -26.37 14.23 -13.03
C ASN A 294 -24.98 13.64 -12.76
N ILE A 295 -24.90 12.65 -11.86
CA ILE A 295 -23.67 11.92 -11.58
C ILE A 295 -23.46 10.87 -12.68
N ILE A 296 -22.40 11.01 -13.46
CA ILE A 296 -22.00 10.05 -14.51
C ILE A 296 -21.12 8.95 -13.95
N PHE A 297 -20.13 9.34 -13.11
CA PHE A 297 -19.25 8.42 -12.39
C PHE A 297 -19.00 8.92 -10.96
N GLY A 298 -18.82 7.96 -10.06
CA GLY A 298 -18.36 8.21 -8.70
C GLY A 298 -17.32 7.16 -8.30
N ASP A 299 -16.23 7.64 -7.71
CA ASP A 299 -15.19 6.81 -7.13
C ASP A 299 -14.70 7.51 -5.88
N ILE A 300 -15.31 7.14 -4.75
CA ILE A 300 -15.00 7.72 -3.45
C ILE A 300 -14.65 6.57 -2.50
N ASP A 301 -13.46 6.62 -1.97
CA ASP A 301 -12.96 5.68 -0.97
C ASP A 301 -12.75 6.40 0.36
N VAL A 302 -12.57 5.65 1.43
CA VAL A 302 -12.26 6.21 2.75
C VAL A 302 -10.81 5.89 3.10
N VAL A 303 -9.97 6.91 3.16
CA VAL A 303 -8.55 6.79 3.52
C VAL A 303 -8.30 7.61 4.79
N GLU A 304 -7.74 6.99 5.82
CA GLU A 304 -7.54 7.62 7.14
C GLU A 304 -8.80 8.29 7.71
N GLY A 305 -9.98 7.69 7.48
CA GLY A 305 -11.26 8.22 7.94
C GLY A 305 -11.80 9.42 7.14
N ALA A 306 -11.17 9.77 6.02
CA ALA A 306 -11.57 10.87 5.15
C ALA A 306 -11.94 10.39 3.74
N PRO A 307 -12.90 11.05 3.06
CA PRO A 307 -13.24 10.73 1.69
C PRO A 307 -12.10 11.13 0.76
N LEU A 308 -11.66 10.20 -0.07
CA LEU A 308 -10.66 10.40 -1.11
C LEU A 308 -11.22 9.93 -2.45
N GLY A 309 -11.07 10.73 -3.51
CA GLY A 309 -11.59 10.42 -4.83
C GLY A 309 -12.45 11.52 -5.40
N GLY A 310 -13.55 11.19 -6.08
CA GLY A 310 -14.40 12.24 -6.64
C GLY A 310 -15.59 11.74 -7.44
N LEU A 311 -16.23 12.70 -8.09
CA LEU A 311 -17.39 12.50 -8.95
C LEU A 311 -17.10 13.11 -10.32
N VAL A 312 -17.63 12.50 -11.37
CA VAL A 312 -17.82 13.16 -12.66
C VAL A 312 -19.30 13.44 -12.80
N VAL A 313 -19.62 14.70 -12.95
CA VAL A 313 -21.00 15.18 -13.05
C VAL A 313 -21.23 15.91 -14.36
N ARG A 314 -22.42 15.74 -14.94
CA ARG A 314 -22.96 16.62 -15.95
C ARG A 314 -23.85 17.63 -15.25
N MET A 315 -23.55 18.90 -15.46
CA MET A 315 -24.25 20.01 -14.84
C MET A 315 -24.91 20.89 -15.91
N GLY A 316 -26.20 21.16 -15.78
CA GLY A 316 -26.98 22.00 -16.70
C GLY A 316 -27.72 23.10 -15.96
N GLY A 317 -27.91 24.25 -16.63
CA GLY A 317 -28.63 25.40 -16.11
C GLY A 317 -28.09 26.71 -16.64
N ASP A 318 -28.45 27.81 -15.97
CA ASP A 318 -27.94 29.13 -16.35
C ASP A 318 -26.41 29.20 -16.17
N PRO A 319 -25.64 29.71 -17.15
CA PRO A 319 -24.19 29.77 -17.08
C PRO A 319 -23.64 30.52 -15.87
N GLU A 320 -24.33 31.58 -15.40
CA GLU A 320 -23.93 32.33 -14.22
C GLU A 320 -24.14 31.51 -12.94
N ASN A 321 -25.23 30.74 -12.86
CA ASN A 321 -25.46 29.81 -11.76
C ASN A 321 -24.43 28.68 -11.70
N ILE A 322 -24.01 28.14 -12.85
CA ILE A 322 -22.93 27.17 -12.96
C ILE A 322 -21.62 27.75 -12.41
N ARG A 323 -21.28 29.00 -12.82
CA ARG A 323 -20.07 29.69 -12.35
C ARG A 323 -20.08 29.86 -10.81
N GLN A 324 -21.19 30.32 -10.25
CA GLN A 324 -21.35 30.50 -8.80
C GLN A 324 -21.27 29.16 -8.03
N ALA A 325 -21.84 28.10 -8.58
CA ALA A 325 -21.73 26.75 -8.00
C ALA A 325 -20.27 26.27 -7.99
N MET A 326 -19.51 26.50 -9.06
CA MET A 326 -18.09 26.16 -9.12
C MET A 326 -17.26 26.96 -8.11
N GLU A 327 -17.54 28.26 -7.92
CA GLU A 327 -16.90 29.09 -6.90
C GLU A 327 -17.21 28.59 -5.48
N TYR A 328 -18.46 28.24 -5.22
CA TYR A 328 -18.85 27.63 -3.96
C TYR A 328 -18.11 26.33 -3.68
N LEU A 329 -18.04 25.42 -4.64
CA LEU A 329 -17.31 24.15 -4.49
C LEU A 329 -15.82 24.39 -4.21
N ARG A 330 -15.17 25.33 -4.92
CA ARG A 330 -13.77 25.72 -4.62
C ARG A 330 -13.60 26.27 -3.21
N SER A 331 -14.56 27.07 -2.71
CA SER A 331 -14.54 27.59 -1.34
C SER A 331 -14.68 26.48 -0.28
N ARG A 332 -15.13 25.29 -0.68
CA ARG A 332 -15.24 24.08 0.16
C ARG A 332 -14.07 23.12 -0.03
N ASN A 333 -12.96 23.57 -0.62
CA ASN A 333 -11.80 22.76 -0.90
C ASN A 333 -12.09 21.55 -1.80
N ILE A 334 -13.03 21.70 -2.76
CA ILE A 334 -13.27 20.72 -3.80
C ILE A 334 -12.43 21.08 -5.02
N GLY A 335 -11.59 20.15 -5.48
CA GLY A 335 -10.90 20.27 -6.75
C GLY A 335 -11.89 20.20 -7.91
N ILE A 336 -11.80 21.13 -8.86
CA ILE A 336 -12.71 21.20 -10.01
C ILE A 336 -11.90 21.23 -11.31
N GLU A 337 -12.24 20.32 -12.22
CA GLU A 337 -11.74 20.26 -13.59
C GLU A 337 -12.93 20.20 -14.55
N VAL A 338 -13.06 21.18 -15.46
CA VAL A 338 -14.06 21.13 -16.54
C VAL A 338 -13.48 20.26 -17.66
N LEU A 339 -14.16 19.15 -17.94
CA LEU A 339 -13.72 18.16 -18.94
C LEU A 339 -14.27 18.48 -20.35
N LYS A 340 -15.51 19.01 -20.42
CA LYS A 340 -16.19 19.38 -21.68
C LYS A 340 -17.24 20.46 -21.38
N SER A 341 -17.42 21.42 -22.30
CA SER A 341 -18.41 22.50 -22.20
C SER A 341 -19.02 22.82 -23.56
#